data_2bf65dcd6d4a49a2b0c5c4ec3b09cb52
#
_entry.id   2bf65dcd6d4a49a2b0c5c4ec3b09cb52
#
_cell.length_a   1.000
_cell.length_b   1.000
_cell.length_c   1.000
_cell.angle_alpha   90.00
_cell.angle_beta   90.00
_cell.angle_gamma   90.00
#
_symmetry.space_group_name_H-M   'P 1'
#
loop_
_entity.id
_entity.type
_entity.pdbx_description
1 polymer ?
#
loop_
_entity_poly.entity_id
_entity_poly.type
_entity_poly.pdbx_seq_one_letter_code
_entity_poly.pdbx_strand_id
1 'polypeptide(L)'
;NVMIVKTLLDTDLYKFTTSYAYIKLFPYAMGTFSFNDRNETKYTEAFLETLKAEIKNLSQLRFTEEELEYMTKNCRFLPRVYWEWLSSFRFDPNKIDIHLDEACHLHIEVTDLLYKVTLYEVPLLAIVSEIKNRFFGHVADMNGILCKLSEKIELSNQHQLRFSEFGTRRRFSIDVQETVIKRLNETAQYCTGTSNCNFAMKYGMKMMGTHPHEWFMFHGAQFGYKHANYMALENWVNVYDGDLGIALSDTYTSGIFLSNLSRKQAKLFDGVRCDSGNEFEFIDRLVARYKELGIDATTKTIVFSNALDFTKALDIQEYCKNKIRCSFGIGTNLTNDTGFEPSNIVMKLTQCKMNVNQEWRECIKLSDDEGKHTGSLEEVQACLHELRLNRNQ
;
A
#
# COMPACT_ATOMS: atom_id res chain seq x y z
N ASN A 1 -20.03 -19.27 -10.59
CA ASN A 1 -19.40 -18.26 -9.71
C ASN A 1 -18.11 -17.77 -10.36
N VAL A 2 -18.13 -16.53 -10.81
CA VAL A 2 -16.96 -15.88 -11.42
C VAL A 2 -16.01 -15.48 -10.29
N MET A 3 -14.73 -15.88 -10.37
CA MET A 3 -13.69 -15.48 -9.41
C MET A 3 -13.52 -13.96 -9.38
N ILE A 4 -13.35 -13.39 -8.19
CA ILE A 4 -13.09 -11.95 -8.02
C ILE A 4 -11.66 -11.63 -8.45
N VAL A 5 -10.68 -12.31 -7.88
CA VAL A 5 -9.27 -12.19 -8.28
C VAL A 5 -8.95 -13.29 -9.27
N LYS A 6 -8.56 -12.94 -10.49
CA LYS A 6 -8.40 -13.86 -11.62
C LYS A 6 -6.96 -14.09 -12.02
N THR A 7 -6.03 -13.29 -11.51
CA THR A 7 -4.61 -13.33 -11.85
C THR A 7 -3.76 -12.94 -10.65
N LEU A 8 -2.54 -13.45 -10.59
CA LEU A 8 -1.56 -13.03 -9.59
C LEU A 8 -1.16 -11.56 -9.74
N LEU A 9 -1.37 -10.96 -10.91
CA LEU A 9 -1.08 -9.54 -11.15
C LEU A 9 -2.15 -8.58 -10.61
N ASP A 10 -3.30 -9.09 -10.14
CA ASP A 10 -4.34 -8.24 -9.54
C ASP A 10 -3.94 -7.83 -8.12
N THR A 11 -2.91 -7.00 -8.05
CA THR A 11 -2.28 -6.52 -6.82
C THR A 11 -1.46 -5.26 -7.09
N ASP A 12 -0.95 -4.67 -6.03
CA ASP A 12 -0.10 -3.49 -6.10
C ASP A 12 1.37 -3.87 -6.38
N LEU A 13 2.01 -3.14 -7.30
CA LEU A 13 3.41 -3.37 -7.69
C LEU A 13 4.34 -3.48 -6.48
N TYR A 14 4.16 -2.63 -5.47
CA TYR A 14 5.09 -2.59 -4.34
C TYR A 14 5.06 -3.88 -3.50
N LYS A 15 4.06 -4.74 -3.67
CA LYS A 15 4.08 -6.09 -3.06
C LYS A 15 5.12 -6.99 -3.73
N PHE A 16 5.28 -6.90 -5.03
CA PHE A 16 6.33 -7.64 -5.74
C PHE A 16 7.73 -7.09 -5.43
N THR A 17 7.88 -5.78 -5.42
CA THR A 17 9.19 -5.17 -5.12
C THR A 17 9.60 -5.42 -3.66
N THR A 18 8.68 -5.41 -2.73
CA THR A 18 8.94 -5.77 -1.33
C THR A 18 9.25 -7.27 -1.19
N SER A 19 8.50 -8.13 -1.88
CA SER A 19 8.76 -9.58 -1.91
C SER A 19 10.18 -9.89 -2.37
N TYR A 20 10.63 -9.29 -3.46
CA TYR A 20 11.99 -9.48 -3.96
C TYR A 20 13.05 -8.96 -2.99
N ALA A 21 12.80 -7.82 -2.35
CA ALA A 21 13.71 -7.27 -1.35
C ALA A 21 13.89 -8.25 -0.17
N TYR A 22 12.81 -8.89 0.29
CA TYR A 22 12.89 -9.94 1.30
C TYR A 22 13.68 -11.16 0.80
N ILE A 23 13.43 -11.62 -0.42
CA ILE A 23 14.20 -12.75 -1.00
C ILE A 23 15.68 -12.44 -0.99
N LYS A 24 16.06 -11.24 -1.40
CA LYS A 24 17.46 -10.87 -1.56
C LYS A 24 18.20 -10.70 -0.23
N LEU A 25 17.55 -10.10 0.78
CA LEU A 25 18.21 -9.72 2.03
C LEU A 25 17.79 -10.58 3.22
N PHE A 26 16.56 -11.09 3.24
CA PHE A 26 15.97 -11.79 4.39
C PHE A 26 15.17 -13.02 3.97
N PRO A 27 15.79 -13.97 3.23
CA PRO A 27 15.03 -15.07 2.61
C PRO A 27 14.43 -16.06 3.60
N TYR A 28 14.90 -16.09 4.84
CA TYR A 28 14.40 -16.99 5.89
C TYR A 28 13.46 -16.29 6.87
N ALA A 29 13.27 -14.99 6.74
CA ALA A 29 12.40 -14.24 7.63
C ALA A 29 10.94 -14.63 7.43
N MET A 30 10.21 -14.66 8.53
CA MET A 30 8.79 -15.01 8.58
C MET A 30 7.98 -13.83 9.10
N GLY A 31 6.72 -13.79 8.72
CA GLY A 31 5.79 -12.77 9.19
C GLY A 31 4.36 -13.26 9.24
N THR A 32 3.55 -12.55 10.03
CA THR A 32 2.11 -12.74 10.15
C THR A 32 1.41 -11.46 9.76
N PHE A 33 0.49 -11.57 8.80
CA PHE A 33 -0.44 -10.48 8.45
C PHE A 33 -1.80 -10.74 9.08
N SER A 34 -2.37 -9.72 9.70
CA SER A 34 -3.66 -9.81 10.38
C SER A 34 -4.63 -8.75 9.86
N PHE A 35 -5.87 -9.19 9.60
CA PHE A 35 -6.97 -8.35 9.13
C PHE A 35 -7.56 -7.55 10.31
N ASN A 36 -7.94 -6.32 10.02
CA ASN A 36 -8.69 -5.49 10.95
C ASN A 36 -9.77 -4.69 10.20
N ASP A 37 -11.01 -4.81 10.64
CA ASP A 37 -12.12 -3.96 10.21
C ASP A 37 -12.29 -2.84 11.25
N ARG A 38 -11.88 -1.62 10.88
CA ARG A 38 -11.94 -0.45 11.76
C ARG A 38 -13.36 0.02 12.06
N ASN A 39 -14.35 -0.43 11.27
CA ASN A 39 -15.77 -0.13 11.52
C ASN A 39 -16.41 -1.15 12.46
N GLU A 40 -15.67 -2.15 12.93
CA GLU A 40 -16.18 -3.22 13.77
C GLU A 40 -17.44 -3.89 13.20
N THR A 41 -17.48 -4.10 11.89
CA THR A 41 -18.61 -4.69 11.20
C THR A 41 -18.89 -6.09 11.72
N LYS A 42 -20.15 -6.41 11.94
CA LYS A 42 -20.62 -7.76 12.27
C LYS A 42 -20.99 -8.50 11.00
N TYR A 43 -20.41 -9.67 10.84
CA TYR A 43 -20.61 -10.52 9.66
C TYR A 43 -21.45 -11.74 9.98
N THR A 44 -22.04 -12.36 8.96
CA THR A 44 -22.85 -13.56 9.09
C THR A 44 -22.06 -14.81 8.71
N GLU A 45 -22.56 -15.98 9.13
CA GLU A 45 -21.99 -17.26 8.68
C GLU A 45 -22.09 -17.43 7.16
N ALA A 46 -23.16 -16.94 6.55
CA ALA A 46 -23.31 -16.98 5.09
C ALA A 46 -22.21 -16.15 4.39
N PHE A 47 -21.86 -14.99 4.95
CA PHE A 47 -20.73 -14.20 4.47
C PHE A 47 -19.42 -14.99 4.60
N LEU A 48 -19.17 -15.58 5.75
CA LEU A 48 -17.95 -16.35 6.02
C LEU A 48 -17.79 -17.52 5.04
N GLU A 49 -18.84 -18.26 4.77
CA GLU A 49 -18.82 -19.38 3.82
C GLU A 49 -18.52 -18.91 2.39
N THR A 50 -19.13 -17.81 1.98
CA THR A 50 -18.86 -17.21 0.66
C THR A 50 -17.42 -16.72 0.56
N LEU A 51 -16.92 -16.07 1.62
CA LEU A 51 -15.54 -15.58 1.69
C LEU A 51 -14.55 -16.75 1.61
N LYS A 52 -14.76 -17.80 2.37
CA LYS A 52 -13.90 -18.99 2.35
C LYS A 52 -13.86 -19.66 0.98
N ALA A 53 -15.02 -19.77 0.31
CA ALA A 53 -15.11 -20.34 -1.02
C ALA A 53 -14.31 -19.51 -2.05
N GLU A 54 -14.42 -18.18 -1.99
CA GLU A 54 -13.67 -17.29 -2.88
C GLU A 54 -12.16 -17.33 -2.61
N ILE A 55 -11.76 -17.34 -1.34
CA ILE A 55 -10.35 -17.42 -0.94
C ILE A 55 -9.74 -18.76 -1.38
N LYS A 56 -10.48 -19.84 -1.29
CA LYS A 56 -10.03 -21.16 -1.78
C LYS A 56 -9.67 -21.11 -3.27
N ASN A 57 -10.36 -20.32 -4.06
CA ASN A 57 -10.07 -20.16 -5.48
C ASN A 57 -8.69 -19.54 -5.76
N LEU A 58 -8.10 -18.82 -4.80
CA LEU A 58 -6.76 -18.26 -4.96
C LEU A 58 -5.71 -19.33 -5.25
N SER A 59 -5.89 -20.56 -4.76
CA SER A 59 -4.97 -21.68 -5.00
C SER A 59 -4.89 -22.09 -6.48
N GLN A 60 -5.86 -21.70 -7.29
CA GLN A 60 -5.93 -22.00 -8.72
C GLN A 60 -5.17 -20.97 -9.57
N LEU A 61 -4.79 -19.83 -9.01
CA LEU A 61 -4.10 -18.77 -9.76
C LEU A 61 -2.71 -19.24 -10.17
N ARG A 62 -2.38 -18.96 -11.43
CA ARG A 62 -1.08 -19.28 -12.04
C ARG A 62 -0.56 -18.03 -12.75
N PHE A 63 0.72 -17.77 -12.54
CA PHE A 63 1.42 -16.76 -13.31
C PHE A 63 1.66 -17.29 -14.72
N THR A 64 1.05 -16.67 -15.73
CA THR A 64 1.08 -17.16 -17.10
C THR A 64 2.39 -16.79 -17.81
N GLU A 65 2.70 -17.50 -18.90
CA GLU A 65 3.85 -17.19 -19.75
C GLU A 65 3.74 -15.75 -20.32
N GLU A 66 2.54 -15.38 -20.74
CA GLU A 66 2.27 -14.02 -21.25
C GLU A 66 2.54 -12.95 -20.18
N GLU A 67 2.09 -13.17 -18.95
CA GLU A 67 2.34 -12.29 -17.81
C GLU A 67 3.84 -12.23 -17.48
N LEU A 68 4.54 -13.36 -17.51
CA LEU A 68 5.99 -13.43 -17.29
C LEU A 68 6.75 -12.58 -18.33
N GLU A 69 6.45 -12.76 -19.59
CA GLU A 69 7.09 -11.99 -20.67
C GLU A 69 6.78 -10.49 -20.56
N TYR A 70 5.53 -10.14 -20.28
CA TYR A 70 5.13 -8.74 -20.09
C TYR A 70 5.87 -8.08 -18.93
N MET A 71 5.88 -8.72 -17.75
CA MET A 71 6.51 -8.16 -16.55
C MET A 71 8.03 -8.10 -16.68
N THR A 72 8.65 -9.10 -17.31
CA THR A 72 10.09 -9.08 -17.59
C THR A 72 10.46 -7.88 -18.47
N LYS A 73 9.64 -7.57 -19.47
CA LYS A 73 9.88 -6.46 -20.41
C LYS A 73 9.57 -5.08 -19.81
N ASN A 74 8.47 -4.97 -19.03
CA ASN A 74 7.91 -3.68 -18.64
C ASN A 74 8.22 -3.28 -17.19
N CYS A 75 8.69 -4.19 -16.36
CA CYS A 75 9.09 -3.94 -14.97
C CYS A 75 10.62 -4.17 -14.81
N ARG A 76 11.40 -3.18 -15.20
CA ARG A 76 12.87 -3.25 -15.18
C ARG A 76 13.49 -3.38 -13.78
N PHE A 77 12.73 -3.06 -12.73
CA PHE A 77 13.22 -3.09 -11.36
C PHE A 77 13.43 -4.51 -10.84
N LEU A 78 12.67 -5.47 -11.36
CA LEU A 78 12.71 -6.87 -10.94
C LEU A 78 13.36 -7.74 -12.01
N PRO A 79 14.31 -8.60 -11.61
CA PRO A 79 14.97 -9.49 -12.57
C PRO A 79 14.02 -10.59 -13.02
N ARG A 80 14.27 -11.16 -14.20
CA ARG A 80 13.48 -12.27 -14.75
C ARG A 80 13.37 -13.44 -13.78
N VAL A 81 14.40 -13.73 -13.02
CA VAL A 81 14.41 -14.84 -12.04
C VAL A 81 13.31 -14.69 -10.96
N TYR A 82 12.96 -13.46 -10.60
CA TYR A 82 11.84 -13.24 -9.69
C TYR A 82 10.50 -13.67 -10.31
N TRP A 83 10.26 -13.28 -11.56
CA TRP A 83 9.04 -13.65 -12.28
C TRP A 83 8.96 -15.14 -12.56
N GLU A 84 10.09 -15.79 -12.83
CA GLU A 84 10.19 -17.25 -12.95
C GLU A 84 9.85 -17.94 -11.61
N TRP A 85 10.33 -17.38 -10.49
CA TRP A 85 9.91 -17.86 -9.17
C TRP A 85 8.40 -17.69 -8.98
N LEU A 86 7.82 -16.53 -9.33
CA LEU A 86 6.38 -16.27 -9.20
C LEU A 86 5.55 -17.27 -10.03
N SER A 87 6.09 -17.78 -11.13
CA SER A 87 5.45 -18.82 -11.93
C SER A 87 5.25 -20.13 -11.16
N SER A 88 6.10 -20.40 -10.17
CA SER A 88 5.99 -21.56 -9.29
C SER A 88 5.16 -21.28 -8.03
N PHE A 89 4.91 -20.01 -7.72
CA PHE A 89 4.18 -19.62 -6.52
C PHE A 89 2.70 -20.02 -6.61
N ARG A 90 2.17 -20.46 -5.47
CA ARG A 90 0.74 -20.75 -5.30
C ARG A 90 0.28 -20.19 -3.97
N PHE A 91 -0.85 -19.48 -3.98
CA PHE A 91 -1.53 -19.18 -2.72
C PHE A 91 -1.97 -20.50 -2.07
N ASP A 92 -1.72 -20.62 -0.77
CA ASP A 92 -2.10 -21.78 0.02
C ASP A 92 -3.21 -21.41 1.01
N PRO A 93 -4.47 -21.77 0.74
CA PRO A 93 -5.58 -21.47 1.65
C PRO A 93 -5.42 -22.09 3.05
N ASN A 94 -4.64 -23.16 3.19
CA ASN A 94 -4.39 -23.79 4.49
C ASN A 94 -3.54 -22.93 5.41
N LYS A 95 -2.83 -21.94 4.88
CA LYS A 95 -2.06 -20.96 5.67
C LYS A 95 -2.89 -19.78 6.12
N ILE A 96 -4.15 -19.69 5.69
CA ILE A 96 -5.06 -18.59 5.98
C ILE A 96 -6.05 -19.06 7.05
N ASP A 97 -5.93 -18.52 8.26
CA ASP A 97 -6.93 -18.70 9.30
C ASP A 97 -8.04 -17.68 9.14
N ILE A 98 -9.28 -18.15 8.95
CA ILE A 98 -10.45 -17.28 8.73
C ILE A 98 -11.57 -17.77 9.62
N HIS A 99 -12.05 -16.91 10.52
CA HIS A 99 -13.17 -17.23 11.39
C HIS A 99 -13.91 -15.97 11.85
N LEU A 100 -15.12 -16.16 12.36
CA LEU A 100 -15.84 -15.14 13.12
C LEU A 100 -15.67 -15.42 14.60
N ASP A 101 -15.46 -14.38 15.40
CA ASP A 101 -15.46 -14.51 16.85
C ASP A 101 -16.90 -14.53 17.43
N GLU A 102 -17.01 -14.62 18.76
CA GLU A 102 -18.32 -14.66 19.45
C GLU A 102 -19.16 -13.40 19.21
N ALA A 103 -18.50 -12.26 18.92
CA ALA A 103 -19.15 -10.99 18.59
C ALA A 103 -19.41 -10.83 17.08
N CYS A 104 -19.19 -11.86 16.29
CA CYS A 104 -19.35 -11.87 14.83
C CYS A 104 -18.36 -10.95 14.08
N HIS A 105 -17.23 -10.63 14.67
CA HIS A 105 -16.15 -9.91 13.99
C HIS A 105 -15.30 -10.87 13.16
N LEU A 106 -14.88 -10.43 11.97
CA LEU A 106 -14.08 -11.22 11.06
C LEU A 106 -12.59 -11.19 11.45
N HIS A 107 -12.02 -12.39 11.56
CA HIS A 107 -10.59 -12.59 11.75
C HIS A 107 -9.99 -13.28 10.54
N ILE A 108 -8.93 -12.71 9.99
CA ILE A 108 -8.11 -13.31 8.94
C ILE A 108 -6.65 -13.14 9.34
N GLU A 109 -5.91 -14.24 9.35
CA GLU A 109 -4.50 -14.23 9.70
C GLU A 109 -3.73 -15.17 8.79
N VAL A 110 -2.59 -14.72 8.28
CA VAL A 110 -1.73 -15.51 7.38
C VAL A 110 -0.31 -15.44 7.89
N THR A 111 0.33 -16.61 8.04
CA THR A 111 1.74 -16.72 8.45
C THR A 111 2.52 -17.54 7.43
N ASP A 112 3.61 -16.95 6.94
CA ASP A 112 4.54 -17.64 6.02
C ASP A 112 5.87 -16.88 6.00
N LEU A 113 6.81 -17.35 5.18
CA LEU A 113 8.00 -16.58 4.84
C LEU A 113 7.58 -15.17 4.34
N LEU A 114 8.31 -14.14 4.76
CA LEU A 114 7.92 -12.76 4.44
C LEU A 114 7.74 -12.51 2.95
N TYR A 115 8.64 -13.05 2.12
CA TYR A 115 8.55 -12.84 0.67
C TYR A 115 7.33 -13.51 0.03
N LYS A 116 6.68 -14.44 0.72
CA LYS A 116 5.43 -15.08 0.29
C LYS A 116 4.21 -14.42 0.92
N VAL A 117 4.24 -14.20 2.24
CA VAL A 117 3.08 -13.70 2.97
C VAL A 117 2.69 -12.28 2.54
N THR A 118 3.66 -11.47 2.16
CA THR A 118 3.39 -10.10 1.67
C THR A 118 2.44 -10.09 0.46
N LEU A 119 2.41 -11.17 -0.33
CA LEU A 119 1.57 -11.27 -1.52
C LEU A 119 0.09 -11.50 -1.22
N TYR A 120 -0.27 -11.92 -0.01
CA TYR A 120 -1.64 -12.23 0.38
C TYR A 120 -2.49 -10.99 0.68
N GLU A 121 -1.90 -9.88 1.13
CA GLU A 121 -2.63 -8.72 1.66
C GLU A 121 -3.65 -8.16 0.67
N VAL A 122 -3.23 -7.75 -0.50
CA VAL A 122 -4.06 -7.02 -1.46
C VAL A 122 -5.21 -7.88 -2.02
N PRO A 123 -4.96 -9.11 -2.48
CA PRO A 123 -6.04 -9.97 -2.93
C PRO A 123 -7.08 -10.25 -1.85
N LEU A 124 -6.67 -10.52 -0.62
CA LEU A 124 -7.60 -10.77 0.48
C LEU A 124 -8.46 -9.55 0.78
N LEU A 125 -7.89 -8.36 0.84
CA LEU A 125 -8.64 -7.13 1.07
C LEU A 125 -9.63 -6.84 -0.07
N ALA A 126 -9.21 -6.99 -1.31
CA ALA A 126 -10.07 -6.78 -2.48
C ALA A 126 -11.26 -7.75 -2.48
N ILE A 127 -11.04 -9.01 -2.12
CA ILE A 127 -12.10 -10.02 -2.00
C ILE A 127 -13.08 -9.66 -0.89
N VAL A 128 -12.60 -9.33 0.31
CA VAL A 128 -13.46 -8.93 1.43
C VAL A 128 -14.29 -7.71 1.07
N SER A 129 -13.69 -6.69 0.47
CA SER A 129 -14.39 -5.47 0.06
C SER A 129 -15.54 -5.75 -0.90
N GLU A 130 -15.31 -6.53 -1.93
CA GLU A 130 -16.33 -6.83 -2.94
C GLU A 130 -17.45 -7.72 -2.38
N ILE A 131 -17.14 -8.78 -1.65
CA ILE A 131 -18.14 -9.67 -1.05
C ILE A 131 -18.97 -8.91 -0.02
N LYS A 132 -18.35 -8.05 0.79
CA LYS A 132 -19.07 -7.20 1.75
C LYS A 132 -20.13 -6.36 1.06
N ASN A 133 -19.81 -5.70 -0.05
CA ASN A 133 -20.78 -4.92 -0.81
C ASN A 133 -21.96 -5.77 -1.30
N ARG A 134 -21.71 -7.00 -1.78
CA ARG A 134 -22.77 -7.92 -2.21
C ARG A 134 -23.70 -8.27 -1.06
N PHE A 135 -23.17 -8.60 0.12
CA PHE A 135 -23.96 -9.00 1.29
C PHE A 135 -24.77 -7.85 1.89
N PHE A 136 -24.31 -6.61 1.76
CA PHE A 136 -25.06 -5.44 2.19
C PHE A 136 -26.03 -4.91 1.13
N GLY A 137 -26.16 -5.60 -0.01
CA GLY A 137 -27.07 -5.20 -1.08
C GLY A 137 -26.65 -3.91 -1.78
N HIS A 138 -25.37 -3.53 -1.69
CA HIS A 138 -24.86 -2.38 -2.40
C HIS A 138 -24.73 -2.67 -3.88
N VAL A 139 -25.40 -1.89 -4.71
CA VAL A 139 -25.36 -2.00 -6.17
C VAL A 139 -24.74 -0.76 -6.76
N ALA A 140 -23.70 -0.92 -7.57
CA ALA A 140 -23.02 0.20 -8.20
C ALA A 140 -23.88 0.79 -9.33
N ASP A 141 -24.12 2.08 -9.29
CA ASP A 141 -24.63 2.85 -10.43
C ASP A 141 -23.45 3.29 -11.30
N MET A 142 -23.17 2.52 -12.35
CA MET A 142 -22.01 2.80 -13.20
C MET A 142 -22.12 4.13 -13.93
N ASN A 143 -23.32 4.56 -14.31
CA ASN A 143 -23.50 5.86 -14.94
C ASN A 143 -23.21 6.99 -13.96
N GLY A 144 -23.67 6.89 -12.73
CA GLY A 144 -23.39 7.85 -11.67
C GLY A 144 -21.90 7.92 -11.33
N ILE A 145 -21.24 6.77 -11.25
CA ILE A 145 -19.78 6.68 -11.01
C ILE A 145 -19.01 7.36 -12.13
N LEU A 146 -19.33 7.06 -13.38
CA LEU A 146 -18.66 7.67 -14.54
C LEU A 146 -18.92 9.17 -14.66
N CYS A 147 -20.10 9.64 -14.27
CA CYS A 147 -20.42 11.05 -14.23
C CYS A 147 -19.52 11.80 -13.23
N LYS A 148 -19.43 11.31 -12.00
CA LYS A 148 -18.51 11.85 -10.98
C LYS A 148 -17.04 11.78 -11.42
N LEU A 149 -16.65 10.67 -12.02
CA LEU A 149 -15.29 10.47 -12.51
C LEU A 149 -14.93 11.49 -13.60
N SER A 150 -15.85 11.75 -14.52
CA SER A 150 -15.65 12.74 -15.59
C SER A 150 -15.39 14.13 -15.03
N GLU A 151 -16.11 14.54 -13.98
CA GLU A 151 -15.85 15.82 -13.28
C GLU A 151 -14.46 15.86 -12.67
N LYS A 152 -14.03 14.77 -12.01
CA LYS A 152 -12.68 14.67 -11.42
C LYS A 152 -11.59 14.73 -12.49
N ILE A 153 -11.78 14.06 -13.60
CA ILE A 153 -10.83 14.04 -14.72
C ILE A 153 -10.73 15.44 -15.34
N GLU A 154 -11.86 16.09 -15.58
CA GLU A 154 -11.86 17.45 -16.10
C GLU A 154 -11.10 18.41 -15.19
N LEU A 155 -11.36 18.34 -13.88
CA LEU A 155 -10.66 19.13 -12.88
C LEU A 155 -9.15 18.87 -12.89
N SER A 156 -8.73 17.60 -12.94
CA SER A 156 -7.31 17.25 -12.99
C SER A 156 -6.64 17.71 -14.29
N ASN A 157 -7.32 17.59 -15.42
CA ASN A 157 -6.81 18.06 -16.71
C ASN A 157 -6.65 19.59 -16.73
N GLN A 158 -7.66 20.31 -16.24
CA GLN A 158 -7.67 21.78 -16.19
C GLN A 158 -6.53 22.34 -15.34
N HIS A 159 -6.24 21.70 -14.20
CA HIS A 159 -5.22 22.16 -13.24
C HIS A 159 -3.88 21.40 -13.33
N GLN A 160 -3.71 20.55 -14.33
CA GLN A 160 -2.49 19.75 -14.53
C GLN A 160 -2.11 18.95 -13.26
N LEU A 161 -3.13 18.40 -12.57
CA LEU A 161 -2.96 17.64 -11.36
C LEU A 161 -2.45 16.22 -11.67
N ARG A 162 -1.23 15.92 -11.29
CA ARG A 162 -0.62 14.60 -11.49
C ARG A 162 -1.06 13.65 -10.39
N PHE A 163 -1.66 12.54 -10.78
CA PHE A 163 -2.11 11.52 -9.85
C PHE A 163 -1.97 10.11 -10.43
N SER A 164 -1.96 9.13 -9.54
CA SER A 164 -2.01 7.70 -9.88
C SER A 164 -3.20 7.05 -9.17
N GLU A 165 -3.72 5.99 -9.76
CA GLU A 165 -4.79 5.20 -9.17
C GLU A 165 -4.19 4.15 -8.21
N PHE A 166 -4.60 4.16 -6.94
CA PHE A 166 -4.12 3.29 -5.86
C PHE A 166 -5.25 2.56 -5.12
N GLY A 167 -6.35 2.27 -5.79
CA GLY A 167 -7.61 1.87 -5.14
C GLY A 167 -7.92 0.38 -5.09
N THR A 168 -6.98 -0.54 -5.34
CA THR A 168 -7.25 -1.98 -5.43
C THR A 168 -7.77 -2.58 -4.11
N ARG A 169 -7.16 -2.25 -2.98
CA ARG A 169 -7.46 -2.89 -1.69
C ARG A 169 -8.88 -2.72 -1.20
N ARG A 170 -9.46 -1.55 -1.45
CA ARG A 170 -10.80 -1.16 -0.99
C ARG A 170 -11.73 -0.84 -2.15
N ARG A 171 -11.45 -1.39 -3.33
CA ARG A 171 -12.33 -1.21 -4.48
C ARG A 171 -13.73 -1.72 -4.19
N PHE A 172 -14.72 -1.07 -4.74
CA PHE A 172 -16.10 -1.54 -4.64
C PHE A 172 -16.24 -2.95 -5.22
N SER A 173 -15.71 -3.15 -6.42
CA SER A 173 -15.61 -4.41 -7.13
C SER A 173 -14.49 -4.32 -8.17
N ILE A 174 -14.07 -5.47 -8.70
CA ILE A 174 -13.12 -5.49 -9.82
C ILE A 174 -13.67 -4.76 -11.04
N ASP A 175 -14.96 -4.91 -11.32
CA ASP A 175 -15.60 -4.27 -12.48
C ASP A 175 -15.63 -2.75 -12.35
N VAL A 176 -15.90 -2.22 -11.16
CA VAL A 176 -15.85 -0.77 -10.91
C VAL A 176 -14.44 -0.24 -11.10
N GLN A 177 -13.44 -0.89 -10.52
CA GLN A 177 -12.04 -0.45 -10.70
C GLN A 177 -11.63 -0.51 -12.17
N GLU A 178 -11.94 -1.57 -12.88
CA GLU A 178 -11.60 -1.69 -14.30
C GLU A 178 -12.24 -0.59 -15.14
N THR A 179 -13.52 -0.31 -14.90
CA THR A 179 -14.25 0.76 -15.60
C THR A 179 -13.61 2.12 -15.35
N VAL A 180 -13.25 2.40 -14.10
CA VAL A 180 -12.56 3.64 -13.72
C VAL A 180 -11.21 3.75 -14.43
N ILE A 181 -10.39 2.71 -14.34
CA ILE A 181 -9.05 2.69 -14.97
C ILE A 181 -9.12 2.88 -16.47
N LYS A 182 -10.05 2.21 -17.12
CA LYS A 182 -10.27 2.37 -18.57
C LYS A 182 -10.57 3.81 -18.93
N ARG A 183 -11.46 4.47 -18.22
CA ARG A 183 -11.80 5.88 -18.44
C ARG A 183 -10.61 6.80 -18.13
N LEU A 184 -9.86 6.56 -17.07
CA LEU A 184 -8.63 7.31 -16.77
C LEU A 184 -7.62 7.20 -17.90
N ASN A 185 -7.40 6.00 -18.41
CA ASN A 185 -6.47 5.78 -19.51
C ASN A 185 -6.87 6.48 -20.81
N GLU A 186 -8.16 6.58 -21.06
CA GLU A 186 -8.69 7.21 -22.28
C GLU A 186 -8.69 8.75 -22.22
N THR A 187 -8.94 9.35 -21.05
CA THR A 187 -9.30 10.78 -20.95
C THR A 187 -8.51 11.59 -19.92
N ALA A 188 -7.85 10.98 -18.96
CA ALA A 188 -7.10 11.69 -17.94
C ALA A 188 -5.66 11.94 -18.38
N GLN A 189 -5.35 13.16 -18.81
CA GLN A 189 -4.04 13.53 -19.35
C GLN A 189 -2.92 13.47 -18.30
N TYR A 190 -3.26 13.69 -17.05
CA TYR A 190 -2.27 13.77 -15.94
C TYR A 190 -2.33 12.57 -15.01
N CYS A 191 -3.09 11.52 -15.34
CA CYS A 191 -3.00 10.25 -14.66
C CYS A 191 -1.68 9.58 -15.05
N THR A 192 -0.77 9.42 -14.08
CA THR A 192 0.59 8.91 -14.33
C THR A 192 0.64 7.39 -14.38
N GLY A 193 -0.37 6.70 -13.88
CA GLY A 193 -0.44 5.25 -13.92
C GLY A 193 -1.35 4.65 -12.85
N THR A 194 -1.19 3.36 -12.63
CA THR A 194 -1.92 2.60 -11.61
C THR A 194 -0.95 1.73 -10.82
N SER A 195 -1.27 1.50 -9.55
CA SER A 195 -0.53 0.52 -8.73
C SER A 195 -0.88 -0.92 -9.09
N ASN A 196 -2.02 -1.15 -9.75
CA ASN A 196 -2.51 -2.49 -10.11
C ASN A 196 -1.80 -3.02 -11.36
N CYS A 197 -0.99 -4.05 -11.19
CA CYS A 197 -0.19 -4.62 -12.28
C CYS A 197 -1.03 -5.26 -13.38
N ASN A 198 -2.16 -5.88 -13.03
CA ASN A 198 -3.06 -6.49 -14.02
C ASN A 198 -3.65 -5.45 -14.96
N PHE A 199 -4.16 -4.36 -14.42
CA PHE A 199 -4.74 -3.29 -15.24
C PHE A 199 -3.68 -2.47 -15.97
N ALA A 200 -2.49 -2.31 -15.39
CA ALA A 200 -1.35 -1.72 -16.10
C ALA A 200 -1.02 -2.52 -17.37
N MET A 201 -0.95 -3.84 -17.25
CA MET A 201 -0.73 -4.74 -18.39
C MET A 201 -1.87 -4.64 -19.41
N LYS A 202 -3.11 -4.74 -18.95
CA LYS A 202 -4.29 -4.78 -19.82
C LYS A 202 -4.46 -3.51 -20.66
N TYR A 203 -4.17 -2.34 -20.06
CA TYR A 203 -4.39 -1.04 -20.69
C TYR A 203 -3.12 -0.31 -21.08
N GLY A 204 -1.96 -0.94 -20.96
CA GLY A 204 -0.68 -0.32 -21.32
C GLY A 204 -0.31 0.90 -20.47
N MET A 205 -0.72 0.91 -19.21
CA MET A 205 -0.43 1.99 -18.26
C MET A 205 0.88 1.74 -17.50
N LYS A 206 1.48 2.83 -17.01
CA LYS A 206 2.64 2.72 -16.14
C LYS A 206 2.26 2.11 -14.79
N MET A 207 3.05 1.14 -14.33
CA MET A 207 2.93 0.58 -13.00
C MET A 207 3.59 1.51 -11.98
N MET A 208 2.83 1.87 -10.94
CA MET A 208 3.27 2.81 -9.91
C MET A 208 3.41 2.10 -8.57
N GLY A 209 4.44 2.45 -7.82
CA GLY A 209 4.66 1.93 -6.48
C GLY A 209 6.06 2.20 -5.98
N THR A 210 6.23 2.08 -4.68
CA THR A 210 7.50 2.25 -3.99
C THR A 210 7.70 1.14 -2.97
N HIS A 211 7.47 1.42 -1.69
CA HIS A 211 7.51 0.44 -0.61
C HIS A 211 6.42 0.71 0.44
N PRO A 212 5.94 -0.34 1.12
CA PRO A 212 4.91 -0.23 2.15
C PRO A 212 5.49 -0.02 3.54
N HIS A 213 4.62 0.34 4.49
CA HIS A 213 4.99 0.43 5.91
C HIS A 213 5.61 -0.86 6.47
N GLU A 214 5.18 -2.01 6.01
CA GLU A 214 5.71 -3.31 6.49
C GLU A 214 7.24 -3.41 6.41
N TRP A 215 7.84 -2.83 5.38
CA TRP A 215 9.30 -2.81 5.21
C TRP A 215 9.99 -2.10 6.38
N PHE A 216 9.47 -0.95 6.77
CA PHE A 216 9.95 -0.19 7.94
C PHE A 216 9.61 -0.89 9.26
N MET A 217 8.41 -1.46 9.37
CA MET A 217 7.95 -2.17 10.55
C MET A 217 8.81 -3.40 10.84
N PHE A 218 9.17 -4.15 9.80
CA PHE A 218 10.11 -5.26 9.90
C PHE A 218 11.47 -4.80 10.44
N HIS A 219 12.02 -3.72 9.89
CA HIS A 219 13.31 -3.19 10.34
C HIS A 219 13.26 -2.71 11.80
N GLY A 220 12.15 -2.09 12.20
CA GLY A 220 11.96 -1.67 13.59
C GLY A 220 11.96 -2.85 14.56
N ALA A 221 11.24 -3.91 14.22
CA ALA A 221 11.16 -5.12 15.05
C ALA A 221 12.51 -5.85 15.14
N GLN A 222 13.29 -5.87 14.07
CA GLN A 222 14.55 -6.62 14.02
C GLN A 222 15.77 -5.82 14.48
N PHE A 223 15.80 -4.52 14.23
CA PHE A 223 17.01 -3.70 14.44
C PHE A 223 16.83 -2.56 15.44
N GLY A 224 15.64 -2.44 16.01
CA GLY A 224 15.28 -1.36 16.94
C GLY A 224 14.68 -0.14 16.24
N TYR A 225 13.83 0.58 16.96
CA TYR A 225 13.04 1.68 16.40
C TYR A 225 13.89 2.88 15.98
N LYS A 226 14.97 3.17 16.71
CA LYS A 226 15.89 4.28 16.37
C LYS A 226 16.60 4.08 15.04
N HIS A 227 16.87 2.84 14.66
CA HIS A 227 17.62 2.51 13.45
C HIS A 227 16.72 2.16 12.26
N ALA A 228 15.42 1.98 12.50
CA ALA A 228 14.50 1.42 11.52
C ALA A 228 14.47 2.20 10.20
N ASN A 229 14.26 3.50 10.25
CA ASN A 229 14.19 4.33 9.04
C ASN A 229 15.49 4.29 8.26
N TYR A 230 16.60 4.52 8.94
CA TYR A 230 17.94 4.52 8.31
C TYR A 230 18.24 3.20 7.63
N MET A 231 18.05 2.08 8.32
CA MET A 231 18.35 0.74 7.78
C MET A 231 17.39 0.33 6.68
N ALA A 232 16.11 0.65 6.83
CA ALA A 232 15.12 0.37 5.80
C ALA A 232 15.47 1.08 4.48
N LEU A 233 15.88 2.33 4.53
CA LEU A 233 16.29 3.09 3.35
C LEU A 233 17.61 2.58 2.76
N GLU A 234 18.63 2.31 3.59
CA GLU A 234 19.90 1.74 3.12
C GLU A 234 19.69 0.38 2.44
N ASN A 235 18.90 -0.49 3.05
CA ASN A 235 18.60 -1.81 2.47
C ASN A 235 17.79 -1.70 1.17
N TRP A 236 16.89 -0.74 1.07
CA TRP A 236 16.17 -0.49 -0.18
C TRP A 236 17.10 -0.07 -1.31
N VAL A 237 18.03 0.82 -1.02
CA VAL A 237 19.09 1.23 -1.98
C VAL A 237 19.96 0.02 -2.38
N ASN A 238 20.32 -0.84 -1.42
CA ASN A 238 21.11 -2.03 -1.70
C ASN A 238 20.43 -2.98 -2.68
N VAL A 239 19.10 -3.02 -2.67
CA VAL A 239 18.32 -3.87 -3.59
C VAL A 239 18.08 -3.18 -4.93
N TYR A 240 17.73 -1.89 -4.93
CA TYR A 240 17.21 -1.18 -6.11
C TYR A 240 18.14 -0.09 -6.66
N ASP A 241 19.34 0.08 -6.13
CA ASP A 241 20.38 0.99 -6.64
C ASP A 241 19.92 2.46 -6.75
N GLY A 242 18.89 2.85 -5.96
CA GLY A 242 18.30 4.18 -6.00
C GLY A 242 17.03 4.27 -6.85
N ASP A 243 16.67 3.24 -7.60
CA ASP A 243 15.34 3.15 -8.23
C ASP A 243 14.24 3.00 -7.16
N LEU A 244 12.99 3.28 -7.53
CA LEU A 244 11.85 3.26 -6.60
C LEU A 244 12.09 4.15 -5.39
N GLY A 245 12.64 5.31 -5.64
CA GLY A 245 13.26 6.22 -4.68
C GLY A 245 12.30 7.22 -4.04
N ILE A 246 11.08 6.81 -3.66
CA ILE A 246 10.15 7.62 -2.86
C ILE A 246 10.07 7.00 -1.46
N ALA A 247 10.68 7.67 -0.49
CA ALA A 247 10.80 7.17 0.88
C ALA A 247 9.50 7.39 1.67
N LEU A 248 8.94 6.34 2.24
CA LEU A 248 7.78 6.42 3.13
C LEU A 248 8.21 6.99 4.48
N SER A 249 7.50 8.02 4.98
CA SER A 249 8.02 8.87 6.04
C SER A 249 7.40 8.69 7.42
N ASP A 250 6.23 8.09 7.53
CA ASP A 250 5.41 8.22 8.75
C ASP A 250 5.30 6.96 9.60
N THR A 251 6.02 5.89 9.28
CA THR A 251 5.93 4.63 10.06
C THR A 251 6.18 4.88 11.55
N TYR A 252 7.23 5.63 11.88
CA TYR A 252 7.59 6.03 13.24
C TYR A 252 7.45 7.53 13.47
N THR A 253 6.49 8.16 12.83
CA THR A 253 6.23 9.58 12.68
C THR A 253 7.15 10.28 11.69
N SER A 254 6.61 11.27 11.00
CA SER A 254 7.40 12.06 10.04
C SER A 254 8.49 12.88 10.74
N GLY A 255 8.26 13.29 12.00
CA GLY A 255 9.28 14.01 12.79
C GLY A 255 10.55 13.19 13.01
N ILE A 256 10.40 11.94 13.41
CA ILE A 256 11.52 11.01 13.56
C ILE A 256 12.18 10.72 12.21
N PHE A 257 11.39 10.49 11.16
CA PHE A 257 11.92 10.28 9.81
C PHE A 257 12.80 11.44 9.36
N LEU A 258 12.33 12.67 9.50
CA LEU A 258 13.06 13.86 9.08
C LEU A 258 14.38 14.04 9.86
N SER A 259 14.37 13.74 11.17
CA SER A 259 15.57 13.79 11.98
C SER A 259 16.59 12.70 11.63
N ASN A 260 16.12 11.55 11.18
CA ASN A 260 16.96 10.41 10.76
C ASN A 260 17.51 10.56 9.33
N LEU A 261 16.85 11.33 8.48
CA LEU A 261 17.20 11.46 7.06
C LEU A 261 18.62 12.05 6.91
N SER A 262 19.54 11.23 6.41
CA SER A 262 20.91 11.68 6.14
C SER A 262 21.00 12.46 4.83
N ARG A 263 22.07 13.25 4.67
CA ARG A 263 22.35 13.95 3.40
C ARG A 263 22.50 12.96 2.23
N LYS A 264 23.17 11.83 2.46
CA LYS A 264 23.32 10.75 1.47
C LYS A 264 21.97 10.24 1.01
N GLN A 265 21.09 9.86 1.94
CA GLN A 265 19.75 9.34 1.63
C GLN A 265 18.88 10.40 0.95
N ALA A 266 18.92 11.64 1.44
CA ALA A 266 18.18 12.73 0.83
C ALA A 266 18.63 13.02 -0.62
N LYS A 267 19.90 12.81 -0.94
CA LYS A 267 20.41 12.90 -2.31
C LYS A 267 19.97 11.74 -3.20
N LEU A 268 20.03 10.51 -2.68
CA LEU A 268 19.75 9.30 -3.44
C LEU A 268 18.25 9.11 -3.72
N PHE A 269 17.39 9.47 -2.76
CA PHE A 269 15.95 9.36 -2.93
C PHE A 269 15.39 10.55 -3.70
N ASP A 270 14.52 10.26 -4.67
CA ASP A 270 13.89 11.29 -5.52
C ASP A 270 12.84 12.10 -4.77
N GLY A 271 12.36 11.58 -3.65
CA GLY A 271 11.36 12.25 -2.83
C GLY A 271 10.89 11.42 -1.65
N VAL A 272 9.75 11.84 -1.11
CA VAL A 272 9.18 11.30 0.13
C VAL A 272 7.67 11.10 -0.06
N ARG A 273 7.11 10.07 0.55
CA ARG A 273 5.65 9.84 0.59
C ARG A 273 5.09 10.28 1.94
N CYS A 274 4.06 11.11 1.88
CA CYS A 274 3.25 11.57 3.00
C CYS A 274 1.94 10.78 3.04
N ASP A 275 1.75 9.95 4.07
CA ASP A 275 0.63 8.99 4.16
C ASP A 275 -0.30 9.25 5.37
N SER A 276 0.00 10.22 6.22
CA SER A 276 -0.81 10.61 7.37
C SER A 276 -0.49 12.03 7.83
N GLY A 277 -1.26 12.53 8.81
CA GLY A 277 -1.04 13.84 9.42
C GLY A 277 -1.46 15.01 8.54
N ASN A 278 -0.95 16.19 8.88
CA ASN A 278 -1.22 17.43 8.16
C ASN A 278 -0.23 17.62 7.01
N GLU A 279 -0.72 17.60 5.79
CA GLU A 279 0.10 17.69 4.57
C GLU A 279 0.84 19.02 4.45
N PHE A 280 0.21 20.12 4.85
CA PHE A 280 0.79 21.47 4.75
C PHE A 280 1.98 21.62 5.72
N GLU A 281 1.83 21.18 6.95
CA GLU A 281 2.94 21.13 7.92
C GLU A 281 4.07 20.25 7.43
N PHE A 282 3.73 19.09 6.86
CA PHE A 282 4.71 18.16 6.31
C PHE A 282 5.54 18.81 5.20
N ILE A 283 4.89 19.53 4.28
CA ILE A 283 5.56 20.25 3.19
C ILE A 283 6.59 21.23 3.77
N ASP A 284 6.18 22.05 4.72
CA ASP A 284 7.06 23.06 5.32
C ASP A 284 8.27 22.42 6.03
N ARG A 285 8.03 21.33 6.78
CA ARG A 285 9.08 20.62 7.50
C ARG A 285 10.06 19.91 6.57
N LEU A 286 9.57 19.28 5.52
CA LEU A 286 10.43 18.60 4.55
C LEU A 286 11.27 19.59 3.74
N VAL A 287 10.69 20.68 3.29
CA VAL A 287 11.42 21.76 2.58
C VAL A 287 12.52 22.34 3.47
N ALA A 288 12.22 22.60 4.74
CA ALA A 288 13.21 23.05 5.71
C ALA A 288 14.34 22.03 5.91
N ARG A 289 14.01 20.76 6.01
CA ARG A 289 15.01 19.68 6.17
C ARG A 289 15.91 19.56 4.94
N TYR A 290 15.38 19.60 3.74
CA TYR A 290 16.20 19.61 2.52
C TYR A 290 17.17 20.81 2.51
N LYS A 291 16.70 21.99 2.91
CA LYS A 291 17.55 23.19 3.00
C LYS A 291 18.69 22.99 4.01
N GLU A 292 18.42 22.45 5.19
CA GLU A 292 19.44 22.10 6.19
C GLU A 292 20.49 21.15 5.63
N LEU A 293 20.07 20.19 4.79
CA LEU A 293 20.94 19.21 4.16
C LEU A 293 21.64 19.72 2.90
N GLY A 294 21.42 20.98 2.52
CA GLY A 294 22.02 21.59 1.33
C GLY A 294 21.46 21.03 0.02
N ILE A 295 20.18 20.66 -0.01
CA ILE A 295 19.49 20.11 -1.18
C ILE A 295 18.39 21.06 -1.62
N ASP A 296 18.32 21.31 -2.93
CA ASP A 296 17.25 22.10 -3.53
C ASP A 296 15.94 21.29 -3.55
N ALA A 297 14.98 21.66 -2.72
CA ALA A 297 13.69 20.99 -2.61
C ALA A 297 12.89 21.00 -3.92
N THR A 298 13.10 21.97 -4.80
CA THR A 298 12.40 22.03 -6.09
C THR A 298 12.80 20.91 -7.04
N THR A 299 13.87 20.18 -6.76
CA THR A 299 14.30 18.98 -7.49
C THR A 299 13.69 17.70 -6.94
N LYS A 300 12.99 17.76 -5.81
CA LYS A 300 12.41 16.63 -5.10
C LYS A 300 10.89 16.60 -5.24
N THR A 301 10.31 15.44 -4.97
CA THR A 301 8.87 15.20 -5.09
C THR A 301 8.29 14.70 -3.77
N ILE A 302 7.11 15.19 -3.39
CA ILE A 302 6.29 14.53 -2.38
C ILE A 302 5.18 13.76 -3.11
N VAL A 303 4.99 12.50 -2.75
CA VAL A 303 3.82 11.73 -3.12
C VAL A 303 2.86 11.73 -1.92
N PHE A 304 1.67 12.29 -2.11
CA PHE A 304 0.64 12.32 -1.08
C PHE A 304 -0.33 11.16 -1.30
N SER A 305 -0.62 10.41 -0.26
CA SER A 305 -1.49 9.21 -0.33
C SER A 305 -2.45 9.06 0.85
N ASN A 306 -2.68 10.12 1.62
CA ASN A 306 -3.52 10.11 2.82
C ASN A 306 -4.97 10.46 2.51
N ALA A 307 -5.82 9.47 2.20
CA ALA A 307 -7.27 9.62 2.04
C ALA A 307 -7.70 10.85 1.21
N LEU A 308 -7.11 10.98 0.02
CA LEU A 308 -7.28 12.16 -0.82
C LEU A 308 -8.53 12.11 -1.69
N ASP A 309 -9.16 13.27 -1.87
CA ASP A 309 -10.02 13.58 -2.99
C ASP A 309 -9.35 14.63 -3.91
N PHE A 310 -9.98 14.94 -5.04
CA PHE A 310 -9.39 15.87 -6.02
C PHE A 310 -9.37 17.31 -5.54
N THR A 311 -10.35 17.74 -4.73
CA THR A 311 -10.39 19.08 -4.14
C THR A 311 -9.22 19.30 -3.18
N LYS A 312 -9.02 18.37 -2.26
CA LYS A 312 -7.89 18.42 -1.31
C LYS A 312 -6.55 18.36 -2.04
N ALA A 313 -6.44 17.52 -3.06
CA ALA A 313 -5.23 17.43 -3.87
C ALA A 313 -4.88 18.75 -4.55
N LEU A 314 -5.87 19.48 -5.06
CA LEU A 314 -5.65 20.79 -5.65
C LEU A 314 -5.16 21.84 -4.64
N ASP A 315 -5.70 21.84 -3.43
CA ASP A 315 -5.24 22.74 -2.37
C ASP A 315 -3.77 22.46 -2.00
N ILE A 316 -3.42 21.19 -1.91
CA ILE A 316 -2.04 20.75 -1.63
C ILE A 316 -1.12 21.15 -2.79
N GLN A 317 -1.54 20.94 -4.03
CA GLN A 317 -0.75 21.31 -5.21
C GLN A 317 -0.44 22.80 -5.23
N GLU A 318 -1.42 23.64 -4.96
CA GLU A 318 -1.23 25.11 -4.90
C GLU A 318 -0.23 25.48 -3.80
N TYR A 319 -0.30 24.84 -2.65
CA TYR A 319 0.64 25.08 -1.56
C TYR A 319 2.08 24.64 -1.89
N CYS A 320 2.23 23.57 -2.66
CA CYS A 320 3.55 23.09 -3.10
C CYS A 320 4.22 23.96 -4.16
N LYS A 321 3.44 24.80 -4.85
CA LYS A 321 3.93 25.58 -5.99
C LYS A 321 5.17 26.41 -5.63
N ASN A 322 6.20 26.31 -6.46
CA ASN A 322 7.51 26.95 -6.27
C ASN A 322 8.31 26.50 -5.03
N LYS A 323 7.84 25.48 -4.31
CA LYS A 323 8.52 24.93 -3.12
C LYS A 323 9.09 23.54 -3.38
N ILE A 324 8.25 22.65 -3.90
CA ILE A 324 8.58 21.23 -4.12
C ILE A 324 7.61 20.65 -5.16
N ARG A 325 8.04 19.64 -5.89
CA ARG A 325 7.15 18.91 -6.80
C ARG A 325 6.19 18.04 -6.00
N CYS A 326 5.01 17.80 -6.53
CA CYS A 326 4.02 16.93 -5.90
C CYS A 326 3.34 16.00 -6.90
N SER A 327 2.89 14.87 -6.39
CA SER A 327 2.07 13.88 -7.08
C SER A 327 1.15 13.23 -6.06
N PHE A 328 0.04 12.64 -6.52
CA PHE A 328 -1.01 12.16 -5.64
C PHE A 328 -1.35 10.72 -5.94
N GLY A 329 -1.42 9.88 -4.92
CA GLY A 329 -1.97 8.53 -5.00
C GLY A 329 -3.40 8.54 -4.46
N ILE A 330 -4.37 8.27 -5.31
CA ILE A 330 -5.79 8.32 -4.98
C ILE A 330 -6.39 6.91 -5.05
N GLY A 331 -6.98 6.47 -3.96
CA GLY A 331 -7.54 5.13 -3.81
C GLY A 331 -9.06 5.09 -3.87
N THR A 332 -9.71 5.05 -2.72
CA THR A 332 -11.17 4.87 -2.61
C THR A 332 -11.98 5.95 -3.32
N ASN A 333 -11.47 7.17 -3.40
CA ASN A 333 -12.14 8.25 -4.13
C ASN A 333 -12.25 7.97 -5.65
N LEU A 334 -11.43 7.07 -6.19
CA LEU A 334 -11.53 6.61 -7.56
C LEU A 334 -12.32 5.30 -7.68
N THR A 335 -12.01 4.31 -6.87
CA THR A 335 -12.50 2.94 -7.07
C THR A 335 -13.68 2.56 -6.20
N ASN A 336 -14.10 3.44 -5.28
CA ASN A 336 -15.22 3.21 -4.38
C ASN A 336 -15.98 4.52 -4.04
N ASP A 337 -16.14 5.39 -5.01
CA ASP A 337 -17.00 6.58 -4.91
C ASP A 337 -18.37 6.27 -5.53
N THR A 338 -19.12 5.43 -4.82
CA THR A 338 -20.36 4.80 -5.31
C THR A 338 -21.62 5.32 -4.62
N GLY A 339 -21.47 6.22 -3.65
CA GLY A 339 -22.56 6.67 -2.78
C GLY A 339 -22.74 5.81 -1.53
N PHE A 340 -22.07 4.65 -1.47
CA PHE A 340 -22.00 3.82 -0.27
C PHE A 340 -20.69 4.09 0.48
N GLU A 341 -20.71 3.92 1.79
CA GLU A 341 -19.52 4.07 2.62
C GLU A 341 -18.48 2.98 2.27
N PRO A 342 -17.26 3.35 1.86
CA PRO A 342 -16.21 2.37 1.61
C PRO A 342 -15.85 1.60 2.88
N SER A 343 -15.52 0.32 2.73
CA SER A 343 -15.01 -0.48 3.84
C SER A 343 -13.71 0.10 4.39
N ASN A 344 -13.63 0.27 5.71
CA ASN A 344 -12.42 0.70 6.38
C ASN A 344 -11.63 -0.50 6.90
N ILE A 345 -11.19 -1.32 5.97
CA ILE A 345 -10.48 -2.58 6.23
C ILE A 345 -8.99 -2.45 5.92
N VAL A 346 -8.17 -3.11 6.72
CA VAL A 346 -6.72 -3.17 6.54
C VAL A 346 -6.20 -4.56 6.85
N MET A 347 -5.07 -4.92 6.27
CA MET A 347 -4.22 -6.02 6.74
C MET A 347 -2.83 -5.47 7.03
N LYS A 348 -2.27 -5.85 8.15
CA LYS A 348 -0.98 -5.34 8.60
C LYS A 348 -0.07 -6.46 9.04
N LEU A 349 1.23 -6.26 8.84
CA LEU A 349 2.26 -7.10 9.43
C LEU A 349 2.26 -6.87 10.95
N THR A 350 1.84 -7.88 11.71
CA THR A 350 1.69 -7.77 13.17
C THR A 350 2.88 -8.33 13.94
N GLN A 351 3.57 -9.30 13.38
CA GLN A 351 4.76 -9.88 13.98
C GLN A 351 5.70 -10.43 12.90
N CYS A 352 6.97 -10.50 13.23
CA CYS A 352 7.99 -11.08 12.35
C CYS A 352 9.09 -11.76 13.16
N LYS A 353 9.88 -12.59 12.48
CA LYS A 353 11.11 -13.16 13.00
C LYS A 353 12.10 -13.39 11.87
N MET A 354 13.38 -13.35 12.17
CA MET A 354 14.45 -13.43 11.17
C MET A 354 14.59 -14.82 10.58
N ASN A 355 14.26 -15.85 11.37
CA ASN A 355 14.27 -17.24 10.98
C ASN A 355 13.42 -18.07 11.95
N VAL A 356 13.25 -19.36 11.69
CA VAL A 356 12.40 -20.25 12.49
C VAL A 356 12.85 -20.39 13.96
N ASN A 357 14.11 -20.11 14.27
CA ASN A 357 14.67 -20.25 15.61
C ASN A 357 14.55 -18.99 16.46
N GLN A 358 14.20 -17.84 15.86
CA GLN A 358 14.01 -16.61 16.60
C GLN A 358 12.60 -16.57 17.21
N GLU A 359 12.46 -15.94 18.36
CA GLU A 359 11.15 -15.61 18.94
C GLU A 359 10.44 -14.57 18.06
N TRP A 360 9.10 -14.65 18.02
CA TRP A 360 8.28 -13.64 17.34
C TRP A 360 8.46 -12.27 17.98
N ARG A 361 8.59 -11.24 17.16
CA ARG A 361 8.67 -9.84 17.57
C ARG A 361 7.50 -9.07 16.98
N GLU A 362 6.84 -8.25 17.79
CA GLU A 362 5.76 -7.39 17.32
C GLU A 362 6.30 -6.35 16.32
N CYS A 363 5.51 -6.07 15.30
CA CYS A 363 5.77 -5.03 14.33
C CYS A 363 4.91 -3.81 14.65
N ILE A 364 5.54 -2.67 14.91
CA ILE A 364 4.88 -1.44 15.35
C ILE A 364 4.83 -0.42 14.22
N LYS A 365 3.67 0.21 14.07
CA LYS A 365 3.46 1.39 13.24
C LYS A 365 2.81 2.47 14.11
N LEU A 366 3.37 3.67 14.09
CA LEU A 366 2.81 4.82 14.82
C LEU A 366 1.92 5.70 13.95
N SER A 367 2.35 6.04 12.73
CA SER A 367 1.80 7.08 11.86
C SER A 367 1.84 8.48 12.49
N ASP A 368 1.49 9.53 11.73
CA ASP A 368 1.36 10.89 12.26
C ASP A 368 -0.03 11.14 12.87
N ASP A 369 -1.01 10.27 12.62
CA ASP A 369 -2.33 10.33 13.22
C ASP A 369 -2.33 9.63 14.58
N GLU A 370 -2.44 10.39 15.65
CA GLU A 370 -2.50 9.84 17.01
C GLU A 370 -3.70 8.91 17.16
N GLY A 371 -3.51 7.80 17.88
CA GLY A 371 -4.54 6.79 18.10
C GLY A 371 -4.72 5.78 16.97
N LYS A 372 -4.06 5.98 15.82
CA LYS A 372 -4.07 5.04 14.69
C LYS A 372 -2.74 4.28 14.61
N HIS A 373 -2.50 3.39 15.54
CA HIS A 373 -1.28 2.60 15.61
C HIS A 373 -1.53 1.12 15.29
N THR A 374 -0.46 0.39 14.99
CA THR A 374 -0.42 -1.07 14.93
C THR A 374 0.47 -1.57 16.04
N GLY A 375 0.00 -2.59 16.79
CA GLY A 375 0.72 -3.22 17.87
C GLY A 375 -0.02 -3.17 19.20
N SER A 376 0.44 -3.97 20.18
CA SER A 376 -0.08 -3.92 21.54
C SER A 376 0.24 -2.58 22.19
N LEU A 377 -0.59 -2.18 23.16
CA LEU A 377 -0.36 -0.94 23.91
C LEU A 377 0.99 -0.94 24.60
N GLU A 378 1.40 -2.07 25.16
CA GLU A 378 2.69 -2.24 25.83
C GLU A 378 3.85 -1.96 24.87
N GLU A 379 3.86 -2.59 23.69
CA GLU A 379 4.95 -2.44 22.72
C GLU A 379 4.93 -1.06 22.05
N VAL A 380 3.75 -0.49 21.82
CA VAL A 380 3.63 0.90 21.34
C VAL A 380 4.25 1.87 22.35
N GLN A 381 4.01 1.67 23.65
CA GLN A 381 4.63 2.48 24.70
C GLN A 381 6.15 2.32 24.73
N ALA A 382 6.65 1.12 24.58
CA ALA A 382 8.08 0.86 24.49
C ALA A 382 8.70 1.59 23.28
N CYS A 383 8.02 1.55 22.15
CA CYS A 383 8.43 2.28 20.93
C CYS A 383 8.49 3.79 21.17
N LEU A 384 7.43 4.36 21.73
CA LEU A 384 7.37 5.79 22.04
C LEU A 384 8.49 6.21 23.00
N HIS A 385 8.73 5.39 24.02
CA HIS A 385 9.80 5.65 24.99
C HIS A 385 11.19 5.61 24.34
N GLU A 386 11.47 4.60 23.51
CA GLU A 386 12.75 4.49 22.80
C GLU A 386 12.97 5.70 21.88
N LEU A 387 11.94 6.14 21.19
CA LEU A 387 11.99 7.29 20.29
C LEU A 387 11.88 8.64 20.99
N ARG A 388 11.67 8.65 22.31
CA ARG A 388 11.48 9.85 23.14
C ARG A 388 10.31 10.71 22.66
N LEU A 389 9.20 10.06 22.31
CA LEU A 389 7.98 10.72 21.88
C LEU A 389 6.96 10.72 23.03
N ASN A 390 6.33 11.88 23.25
CA ASN A 390 5.22 12.03 24.18
C ASN A 390 3.91 12.05 23.38
N ARG A 391 3.14 10.99 23.46
CA ARG A 391 1.79 10.91 22.90
C ARG A 391 0.83 10.47 23.97
N ASN A 392 -0.32 11.15 24.04
CA ASN A 392 -1.45 10.65 24.81
C ASN A 392 -2.11 9.54 23.98
N GLN A 393 -2.43 8.43 24.63
CA GLN A 393 -3.07 7.28 23.99
C GLN A 393 -4.55 7.46 23.75
#